data_e46d4db9cd04253639029edf3994095b
#
_entry.id   e46d4db9cd04253639029edf3994095b
#
_cell.length_a   1.000
_cell.length_b   1.000
_cell.length_c   1.000
_cell.angle_alpha   90.00
_cell.angle_beta   90.00
_cell.angle_gamma   90.00
#
_symmetry.space_group_name_H-M   'P 1'
#
loop_
_entity.id
_entity.type
_entity.pdbx_description
1 polymer ?
#
loop_
_entity_poly.entity_id
_entity_poly.type
_entity_poly.pdbx_seq_one_letter_code
_entity_poly.pdbx_strand_id
1 'polypeptide(L)'
;MAQNKTIATDASVSDFIARVEPRHRAEEALLLDRLFQEVTGFQPKMWGPSIIGYGRYHYRYESGREGDFLATGFSPRKARLSIYILPGYADFSAILARLGKHRLGKSCLYVNKLADIDLDVLGELIQAGLRDLDSKWPVHPL
;
A
#
# COMPACT_ATOMS: atom_id res chain seq x y z
N MET A 1 14.04 21.85 5.58
CA MET A 1 12.87 21.15 5.08
C MET A 1 12.68 19.84 5.85
N ALA A 2 11.49 19.59 6.33
CA ALA A 2 11.21 18.36 7.06
C ALA A 2 11.18 17.17 6.09
N GLN A 3 11.98 16.15 6.39
CA GLN A 3 11.93 14.89 5.65
C GLN A 3 10.86 13.98 6.23
N ASN A 4 10.28 13.13 5.41
CA ASN A 4 9.41 12.08 5.90
C ASN A 4 10.22 11.13 6.77
N LYS A 5 9.62 10.69 7.89
CA LYS A 5 10.23 9.68 8.73
C LYS A 5 10.28 8.32 8.00
N THR A 6 9.31 8.08 7.11
CA THR A 6 9.23 6.86 6.32
C THR A 6 9.83 7.13 4.95
N ILE A 7 10.95 6.50 4.66
CA ILE A 7 11.65 6.61 3.38
C ILE A 7 11.95 5.21 2.84
N ALA A 8 12.16 5.14 1.53
CA ALA A 8 12.57 3.90 0.88
C ALA A 8 13.95 3.47 1.36
N THR A 9 14.16 2.17 1.55
CA THR A 9 15.43 1.60 2.00
C THR A 9 15.84 0.45 1.10
N ASP A 10 17.08 0.00 1.23
CA ASP A 10 17.60 -1.16 0.49
C ASP A 10 17.43 -2.48 1.26
N ALA A 11 16.67 -2.47 2.36
CA ALA A 11 16.41 -3.68 3.12
C ALA A 11 15.71 -4.73 2.25
N SER A 12 15.97 -6.00 2.53
CA SER A 12 15.39 -7.12 1.77
C SER A 12 13.91 -7.30 2.11
N VAL A 13 13.05 -7.19 1.10
CA VAL A 13 11.61 -7.43 1.26
C VAL A 13 11.35 -8.90 1.61
N SER A 14 12.03 -9.84 0.94
CA SER A 14 11.84 -11.26 1.22
C SER A 14 12.27 -11.63 2.63
N ASP A 15 13.35 -11.06 3.13
CA ASP A 15 13.80 -11.29 4.52
C ASP A 15 12.79 -10.72 5.51
N PHE A 16 12.24 -9.53 5.21
CA PHE A 16 11.22 -8.95 6.05
C PHE A 16 9.98 -9.85 6.14
N ILE A 17 9.47 -10.30 4.99
CA ILE A 17 8.28 -11.16 4.95
C ILE A 17 8.54 -12.47 5.71
N ALA A 18 9.73 -13.04 5.58
CA ALA A 18 10.09 -14.28 6.27
C ALA A 18 10.04 -14.16 7.79
N ARG A 19 10.20 -12.92 8.32
CA ARG A 19 10.18 -12.65 9.76
C ARG A 19 8.82 -12.18 10.28
N VAL A 20 7.82 -12.03 9.40
CA VAL A 20 6.49 -11.58 9.83
C VAL A 20 5.85 -12.65 10.70
N GLU A 21 5.28 -12.23 11.81
CA GLU A 21 4.58 -13.11 12.75
C GLU A 21 3.14 -12.66 12.95
N PRO A 22 2.23 -13.60 13.20
CA PRO A 22 2.42 -15.05 13.15
C PRO A 22 2.56 -15.56 11.71
N ARG A 23 2.86 -16.86 11.56
CA ARG A 23 3.17 -17.45 10.24
C ARG A 23 2.08 -17.21 9.20
N HIS A 24 0.81 -17.31 9.59
CA HIS A 24 -0.28 -17.08 8.64
C HIS A 24 -0.26 -15.64 8.11
N ARG A 25 0.23 -14.68 8.90
CA ARG A 25 0.39 -13.30 8.45
C ARG A 25 1.51 -13.18 7.40
N ALA A 26 2.59 -13.94 7.57
CA ALA A 26 3.64 -14.00 6.56
C ALA A 26 3.14 -14.58 5.24
N GLU A 27 2.29 -15.62 5.31
CA GLU A 27 1.68 -16.20 4.11
C GLU A 27 0.77 -15.19 3.41
N GLU A 28 -0.01 -14.43 4.18
CA GLU A 28 -0.84 -13.35 3.63
C GLU A 28 0.01 -12.26 2.98
N ALA A 29 1.15 -11.93 3.58
CA ALA A 29 2.07 -10.94 3.02
C ALA A 29 2.63 -11.39 1.66
N LEU A 30 2.93 -12.69 1.50
CA LEU A 30 3.38 -13.23 0.22
C LEU A 30 2.30 -13.12 -0.85
N LEU A 31 1.05 -13.41 -0.49
CA LEU A 31 -0.08 -13.29 -1.43
C LEU A 31 -0.29 -11.83 -1.83
N LEU A 32 -0.23 -10.92 -0.87
CA LEU A 32 -0.37 -9.49 -1.17
C LEU A 32 0.76 -8.97 -2.04
N ASP A 33 2.00 -9.37 -1.75
CA ASP A 33 3.14 -8.96 -2.58
C ASP A 33 2.94 -9.38 -4.02
N ARG A 34 2.48 -10.61 -4.24
CA ARG A 34 2.22 -11.11 -5.59
C ARG A 34 1.12 -10.29 -6.27
N LEU A 35 0.03 -10.04 -5.56
CA LEU A 35 -1.08 -9.24 -6.09
C LEU A 35 -0.64 -7.83 -6.47
N PHE A 36 0.11 -7.16 -5.59
CA PHE A 36 0.59 -5.81 -5.87
C PHE A 36 1.53 -5.77 -7.06
N GLN A 37 2.43 -6.75 -7.20
CA GLN A 37 3.31 -6.81 -8.36
C GLN A 37 2.53 -7.00 -9.66
N GLU A 38 1.55 -7.88 -9.65
CA GLU A 38 0.70 -8.13 -10.85
C GLU A 38 -0.11 -6.91 -11.24
N VAL A 39 -0.71 -6.25 -10.25
CA VAL A 39 -1.61 -5.11 -10.50
C VAL A 39 -0.84 -3.86 -10.88
N THR A 40 0.27 -3.59 -10.20
CA THR A 40 1.03 -2.34 -10.39
C THR A 40 2.10 -2.45 -11.47
N GLY A 41 2.65 -3.63 -11.66
CA GLY A 41 3.83 -3.83 -12.51
C GLY A 41 5.12 -3.34 -11.87
N PHE A 42 5.08 -2.91 -10.62
CA PHE A 42 6.25 -2.39 -9.90
C PHE A 42 6.85 -3.46 -8.99
N GLN A 43 8.15 -3.37 -8.77
CA GLN A 43 8.85 -4.22 -7.81
C GLN A 43 8.65 -3.70 -6.39
N PRO A 44 8.60 -4.60 -5.38
CA PRO A 44 8.45 -4.18 -3.99
C PRO A 44 9.71 -3.51 -3.47
N LYS A 45 9.54 -2.59 -2.55
CA LYS A 45 10.64 -1.96 -1.83
C LYS A 45 10.22 -1.67 -0.40
N MET A 46 11.14 -1.82 0.53
CA MET A 46 10.85 -1.47 1.92
C MET A 46 10.81 0.03 2.10
N TRP A 47 9.80 0.48 2.82
CA TRP A 47 9.64 1.88 3.24
C TRP A 47 9.57 1.89 4.76
N GLY A 48 10.60 2.43 5.41
CA GLY A 48 10.72 2.31 6.86
C GLY A 48 10.91 0.84 7.27
N PRO A 49 10.64 0.51 8.53
CA PRO A 49 10.93 -0.84 9.04
C PRO A 49 9.85 -1.89 8.74
N SER A 50 8.64 -1.48 8.31
CA SER A 50 7.53 -2.43 8.25
C SER A 50 6.55 -2.23 7.10
N ILE A 51 6.84 -1.36 6.14
CA ILE A 51 5.97 -1.09 5.00
C ILE A 51 6.62 -1.60 3.73
N ILE A 52 5.87 -2.35 2.93
CA ILE A 52 6.27 -2.78 1.60
C ILE A 52 5.55 -1.90 0.60
N GLY A 53 6.30 -1.15 -0.21
CA GLY A 53 5.75 -0.19 -1.15
C GLY A 53 6.03 -0.55 -2.60
N TYR A 54 5.19 0.00 -3.50
CA TYR A 54 5.24 -0.24 -4.94
C TYR A 54 5.10 1.10 -5.64
N GLY A 55 6.16 1.51 -6.35
CA GLY A 55 6.23 2.81 -6.96
C GLY A 55 6.41 3.94 -5.96
N ARG A 56 6.57 5.14 -6.48
CA ARG A 56 6.73 6.34 -5.66
C ARG A 56 6.08 7.52 -6.33
N TYR A 57 5.77 8.55 -5.54
CA TYR A 57 5.35 9.84 -6.07
C TYR A 57 5.98 10.95 -5.25
N HIS A 58 6.10 12.14 -5.85
CA HIS A 58 6.60 13.33 -5.16
C HIS A 58 5.42 14.29 -4.95
N TYR A 59 5.10 14.56 -3.70
CA TYR A 59 4.03 15.50 -3.38
C TYR A 59 4.60 16.88 -3.07
N ARG A 60 3.81 17.90 -3.37
CA ARG A 60 4.12 19.28 -3.03
C ARG A 60 2.83 19.98 -2.64
N TYR A 61 2.75 20.39 -1.38
CA TYR A 61 1.58 21.10 -0.86
C TYR A 61 1.76 22.60 -0.97
N GLU A 62 0.64 23.35 -0.93
CA GLU A 62 0.67 24.81 -0.97
C GLU A 62 1.45 25.40 0.20
N SER A 63 1.48 24.70 1.33
CA SER A 63 2.27 25.10 2.50
C SER A 63 3.79 25.07 2.25
N GLY A 64 4.23 24.53 1.13
CA GLY A 64 5.65 24.35 0.81
C GLY A 64 6.21 23.01 1.25
N ARG A 65 5.44 22.21 1.96
CA ARG A 65 5.88 20.87 2.34
C ARG A 65 5.89 19.96 1.12
N GLU A 66 7.02 19.28 0.92
CA GLU A 66 7.17 18.33 -0.17
C GLU A 66 7.98 17.12 0.25
N GLY A 67 7.85 16.04 -0.49
CA GLY A 67 8.60 14.82 -0.21
C GLY A 67 8.17 13.68 -1.12
N ASP A 68 8.86 12.57 -0.98
CA ASP A 68 8.54 11.33 -1.71
C ASP A 68 7.86 10.33 -0.78
N PHE A 69 6.94 9.55 -1.34
CA PHE A 69 6.30 8.49 -0.59
C PHE A 69 5.96 7.34 -1.54
N LEU A 70 5.67 6.17 -0.98
CA LEU A 70 5.22 5.03 -1.79
C LEU A 70 3.90 5.36 -2.47
N ALA A 71 3.73 4.89 -3.70
CA ALA A 71 2.50 5.13 -4.45
C ALA A 71 1.36 4.25 -3.93
N THR A 72 1.67 3.01 -3.57
CA THR A 72 0.73 2.09 -2.91
C THR A 72 1.55 1.03 -2.18
N GLY A 73 0.92 0.25 -1.33
CA GLY A 73 1.62 -0.78 -0.60
C GLY A 73 0.84 -1.31 0.58
N PHE A 74 1.53 -2.04 1.46
CA PHE A 74 0.89 -2.59 2.64
C PHE A 74 1.90 -2.81 3.77
N SER A 75 1.37 -2.91 4.98
CA SER A 75 2.16 -3.27 6.16
C SER A 75 1.48 -4.47 6.84
N PRO A 76 2.14 -5.64 6.86
CA PRO A 76 1.56 -6.83 7.51
C PRO A 76 1.81 -6.77 9.01
N ARG A 77 0.92 -6.09 9.72
CA ARG A 77 1.03 -5.95 11.17
C ARG A 77 0.43 -7.13 11.88
N LYS A 78 0.85 -7.35 13.13
CA LYS A 78 0.41 -8.50 13.92
C LYS A 78 -1.10 -8.52 14.11
N ALA A 79 -1.71 -7.37 14.40
CA ALA A 79 -3.13 -7.28 14.66
C ALA A 79 -3.98 -7.24 13.39
N ARG A 80 -3.44 -6.71 12.29
CA ARG A 80 -4.19 -6.54 11.05
C ARG A 80 -3.25 -6.14 9.91
N LEU A 81 -3.78 -6.24 8.69
CA LEU A 81 -3.11 -5.74 7.49
C LEU A 81 -3.50 -4.29 7.27
N SER A 82 -2.51 -3.42 7.10
CA SER A 82 -2.74 -2.02 6.72
C SER A 82 -2.38 -1.90 5.24
N ILE A 83 -3.34 -1.47 4.42
CA ILE A 83 -3.16 -1.35 2.97
C ILE A 83 -3.26 0.14 2.64
N TYR A 84 -2.24 0.65 1.95
CA TYR A 84 -2.14 2.07 1.64
C TYR A 84 -2.73 2.35 0.27
N ILE A 85 -3.90 2.98 0.27
CA ILE A 85 -4.58 3.45 -0.94
C ILE A 85 -4.52 4.97 -0.90
N LEU A 86 -3.53 5.52 -1.58
CA LEU A 86 -3.21 6.93 -1.52
C LEU A 86 -3.66 7.65 -2.79
N PRO A 87 -4.02 8.88 -2.68
CA PRO A 87 -4.22 9.69 -1.48
C PRO A 87 -5.61 9.57 -0.88
N GLY A 88 -6.54 8.80 -1.50
CA GLY A 88 -7.88 8.60 -1.00
C GLY A 88 -8.84 9.75 -1.31
N TYR A 89 -8.59 10.51 -2.36
CA TYR A 89 -9.42 11.65 -2.75
C TYR A 89 -10.67 11.26 -3.53
N ALA A 90 -10.60 10.18 -4.29
CA ALA A 90 -11.72 9.72 -5.09
C ALA A 90 -12.72 8.94 -4.25
N ASP A 91 -13.95 8.87 -4.71
CA ASP A 91 -14.99 8.07 -4.08
C ASP A 91 -14.90 6.63 -4.60
N PHE A 92 -14.39 5.74 -3.77
CA PHE A 92 -14.27 4.32 -4.10
C PHE A 92 -15.37 3.47 -3.46
N SER A 93 -16.47 4.08 -3.00
CA SER A 93 -17.51 3.38 -2.25
C SER A 93 -18.11 2.20 -3.02
N ALA A 94 -18.26 2.31 -4.35
CA ALA A 94 -18.79 1.22 -5.16
C ALA A 94 -17.87 0.00 -5.16
N ILE A 95 -16.55 0.21 -5.21
CA ILE A 95 -15.57 -0.87 -5.14
C ILE A 95 -15.53 -1.44 -3.74
N LEU A 96 -15.48 -0.58 -2.73
CA LEU A 96 -15.43 -0.98 -1.32
C LEU A 96 -16.64 -1.81 -0.91
N ALA A 97 -17.82 -1.53 -1.49
CA ALA A 97 -19.04 -2.29 -1.20
C ALA A 97 -18.93 -3.77 -1.61
N ARG A 98 -18.03 -4.09 -2.55
CA ARG A 98 -17.82 -5.46 -3.02
C ARG A 98 -16.61 -6.13 -2.36
N LEU A 99 -15.82 -5.39 -1.59
CA LEU A 99 -14.54 -5.87 -1.07
C LEU A 99 -14.70 -6.94 0.01
N GLY A 100 -15.60 -6.72 0.96
CA GLY A 100 -15.77 -7.55 2.14
C GLY A 100 -15.49 -6.77 3.41
N LYS A 101 -15.19 -7.47 4.49
CA LYS A 101 -15.02 -6.86 5.80
C LYS A 101 -13.74 -6.05 5.90
N HIS A 102 -13.86 -4.75 6.16
CA HIS A 102 -12.74 -3.84 6.25
C HIS A 102 -13.08 -2.62 7.09
N ARG A 103 -12.06 -1.83 7.41
CA ARG A 103 -12.21 -0.50 8.02
C ARG A 103 -11.38 0.50 7.21
N LEU A 104 -11.78 1.75 7.22
CA LEU A 104 -11.07 2.81 6.53
C LEU A 104 -10.45 3.79 7.53
N GLY A 105 -9.18 4.17 7.27
CA GLY A 105 -8.54 5.33 7.87
C GLY A 105 -8.42 6.43 6.81
N LYS A 106 -7.61 7.45 7.07
CA LYS A 106 -7.44 8.57 6.13
C LYS A 106 -6.85 8.13 4.78
N SER A 107 -5.80 7.34 4.82
CA SER A 107 -5.10 6.87 3.62
C SER A 107 -4.85 5.38 3.67
N CYS A 108 -5.50 4.68 4.57
CA CYS A 108 -5.30 3.26 4.79
C CYS A 108 -6.61 2.51 4.81
N LEU A 109 -6.55 1.31 4.30
CA LEU A 109 -7.60 0.31 4.40
C LEU A 109 -7.10 -0.74 5.38
N TYR A 110 -7.91 -1.09 6.38
CA TYR A 110 -7.54 -2.08 7.38
C TYR A 110 -8.33 -3.36 7.20
N VAL A 111 -7.63 -4.49 7.16
CA VAL A 111 -8.21 -5.81 6.96
C VAL A 111 -7.64 -6.73 8.04
N ASN A 112 -8.50 -7.43 8.77
CA ASN A 112 -8.04 -8.35 9.82
C ASN A 112 -7.36 -9.59 9.24
N LYS A 113 -7.93 -10.13 8.15
CA LYS A 113 -7.34 -11.29 7.44
C LYS A 113 -7.79 -11.27 5.98
N LEU A 114 -6.95 -11.78 5.09
CA LEU A 114 -7.26 -11.77 3.65
C LEU A 114 -8.50 -12.59 3.31
N ALA A 115 -8.81 -13.62 4.09
CA ALA A 115 -10.02 -14.41 3.89
C ALA A 115 -11.31 -13.59 4.02
N ASP A 116 -11.25 -12.43 4.67
CA ASP A 116 -12.41 -11.55 4.83
C ASP A 116 -12.74 -10.74 3.59
N ILE A 117 -11.85 -10.69 2.60
CA ILE A 117 -12.02 -9.81 1.43
C ILE A 117 -11.84 -10.57 0.12
N ASP A 118 -12.34 -9.95 -0.96
CA ASP A 118 -12.17 -10.43 -2.32
C ASP A 118 -10.90 -9.82 -2.93
N LEU A 119 -9.92 -10.67 -3.24
CA LEU A 119 -8.63 -10.20 -3.76
C LEU A 119 -8.73 -9.56 -5.15
N ASP A 120 -9.66 -10.01 -5.99
CA ASP A 120 -9.87 -9.39 -7.30
C ASP A 120 -10.39 -7.97 -7.14
N VAL A 121 -11.30 -7.76 -6.19
CA VAL A 121 -11.82 -6.43 -5.87
C VAL A 121 -10.72 -5.56 -5.28
N LEU A 122 -9.86 -6.13 -4.43
CA LEU A 122 -8.71 -5.39 -3.91
C LEU A 122 -7.80 -4.93 -5.05
N GLY A 123 -7.56 -5.78 -6.05
CA GLY A 123 -6.79 -5.41 -7.24
C GLY A 123 -7.41 -4.23 -7.98
N GLU A 124 -8.73 -4.22 -8.17
CA GLU A 124 -9.42 -3.08 -8.76
C GLU A 124 -9.23 -1.81 -7.95
N LEU A 125 -9.29 -1.93 -6.63
CA LEU A 125 -9.11 -0.78 -5.73
C LEU A 125 -7.69 -0.22 -5.83
N ILE A 126 -6.69 -1.09 -5.86
CA ILE A 126 -5.29 -0.69 -6.02
C ILE A 126 -5.10 0.08 -7.33
N GLN A 127 -5.62 -0.44 -8.44
CA GLN A 127 -5.53 0.23 -9.74
C GLN A 127 -6.24 1.57 -9.74
N ALA A 128 -7.44 1.63 -9.18
CA ALA A 128 -8.20 2.88 -9.10
C ALA A 128 -7.47 3.93 -8.27
N GLY A 129 -6.88 3.51 -7.14
CA GLY A 129 -6.10 4.39 -6.29
C GLY A 129 -4.86 4.93 -6.98
N LEU A 130 -4.15 4.08 -7.74
CA LEU A 130 -2.97 4.52 -8.49
C LEU A 130 -3.34 5.51 -9.59
N ARG A 131 -4.43 5.28 -10.32
CA ARG A 131 -4.88 6.21 -11.36
C ARG A 131 -5.28 7.55 -10.77
N ASP A 132 -5.97 7.53 -9.63
CA ASP A 132 -6.34 8.75 -8.93
C ASP A 132 -5.11 9.53 -8.48
N LEU A 133 -4.14 8.83 -7.90
CA LEU A 133 -2.89 9.43 -7.45
C LEU A 133 -2.10 10.02 -8.62
N ASP A 134 -1.96 9.25 -9.70
CA ASP A 134 -1.19 9.66 -10.88
C ASP A 134 -1.79 10.90 -11.56
N SER A 135 -3.10 11.09 -11.44
CA SER A 135 -3.76 12.27 -11.99
C SER A 135 -3.39 13.54 -11.23
N LYS A 136 -2.96 13.42 -9.98
CA LYS A 136 -2.56 14.55 -9.15
C LYS A 136 -1.05 14.74 -9.08
N TRP A 137 -0.32 13.66 -8.83
CA TRP A 137 1.15 13.65 -8.81
C TRP A 137 1.62 12.41 -9.57
N PRO A 138 2.50 12.58 -10.57
CA PRO A 138 2.95 11.42 -11.36
C PRO A 138 3.53 10.31 -10.51
N VAL A 139 3.15 9.08 -10.83
CA VAL A 139 3.65 7.87 -10.18
C VAL A 139 4.81 7.31 -10.99
N HIS A 140 5.88 6.93 -10.32
CA HIS A 140 7.09 6.39 -10.94
C HIS A 140 7.47 5.06 -10.31
N PRO A 141 8.11 4.16 -11.07
CA PRO A 141 8.74 2.98 -10.47
C PRO A 141 9.90 3.40 -9.58
N LEU A 142 10.30 2.51 -8.69
CA LEU A 142 11.39 2.79 -7.78
C LEU A 142 12.57 1.84 -8.02
#